data_f42d5c5f9e0eac62ef59d3bb4519abd4
#
_entry.id   f42d5c5f9e0eac62ef59d3bb4519abd4
#
_cell.length_a   1.000
_cell.length_b   1.000
_cell.length_c   1.000
_cell.angle_alpha   90.00
_cell.angle_beta   90.00
_cell.angle_gamma   90.00
#
_symmetry.space_group_name_H-M   'P 1'
#
loop_
_entity.id
_entity.type
_entity.pdbx_description
1 polymer ?
#
loop_
_entity_poly.entity_id
_entity_poly.type
_entity_poly.pdbx_seq_one_letter_code
_entity_poly.pdbx_strand_id
1 'polypeptide(L)'
;IGQYNRQTKADAYYWCGESYYRLNRMVEAARDFNAYLQLTTQPNNEMYALANYNLGYIAFHRKDYTQASNYFQKYVQLEKGENATALADAYNRIGDCHLHVRNFEEAKQYYSQAEQMNTSSGDYSFYQLALVSGLQKDYTGKITLLNRLVGKYPASPYAVNAIYEKGRSYVLMDNNNQAITSFKELLTKYPESPVSRKAAAEIGLLYYQKGDYNQAIEAYKQVIEKYPGSEEARLAMRDLKSIYVDLNRIDEFAALANAMPGHIRFDANEQDSLTYAAAEKIYARGRMEEAKTSLNKYLQTFPEGAFSLNAHYYLCLIGNEQKNYDMILLHSGKLLA
;
A
#
# COMPACT_ATOMS: atom_id res chain seq x y z
N ILE A 1 42.26 36.59 28.95
CA ILE A 1 42.12 35.36 29.77
C ILE A 1 40.64 34.95 29.85
N GLY A 2 39.70 35.86 30.14
CA GLY A 2 38.27 35.49 30.25
C GLY A 2 37.60 34.98 28.98
N GLN A 3 37.97 35.51 27.83
CA GLN A 3 37.41 35.12 26.54
C GLN A 3 37.92 33.75 26.06
N TYR A 4 39.20 33.46 26.31
CA TYR A 4 39.77 32.14 26.04
C TYR A 4 39.11 31.05 26.87
N ASN A 5 38.89 31.31 28.16
CA ASN A 5 38.23 30.36 29.06
C ASN A 5 36.74 30.12 28.65
N ARG A 6 36.07 31.16 28.15
CA ARG A 6 34.68 31.05 27.66
C ARG A 6 34.58 30.14 26.44
N GLN A 7 35.45 30.27 25.42
CA GLN A 7 35.44 29.43 24.25
C GLN A 7 35.77 27.97 24.59
N THR A 8 36.81 27.76 25.39
CA THR A 8 37.16 26.38 25.82
C THR A 8 35.98 25.68 26.55
N LYS A 9 35.25 26.44 27.36
CA LYS A 9 34.03 25.93 28.02
C LYS A 9 32.92 25.63 27.00
N ALA A 10 32.73 26.48 26.02
CA ALA A 10 31.77 26.24 24.94
C ALA A 10 32.14 24.95 24.20
N ASP A 11 33.39 24.78 23.76
CA ASP A 11 33.85 23.59 23.06
C ASP A 11 33.66 22.31 23.88
N ALA A 12 33.85 22.37 25.19
CA ALA A 12 33.55 21.24 26.07
C ALA A 12 32.07 20.87 26.06
N TYR A 13 31.14 21.82 26.02
CA TYR A 13 29.70 21.56 25.86
C TYR A 13 29.39 20.92 24.49
N TYR A 14 30.04 21.37 23.42
CA TYR A 14 29.87 20.74 22.11
C TYR A 14 30.23 19.25 22.16
N TRP A 15 31.41 18.92 22.68
CA TRP A 15 31.86 17.53 22.74
C TRP A 15 31.04 16.65 23.71
N CYS A 16 30.52 17.23 24.78
CA CYS A 16 29.55 16.57 25.64
C CYS A 16 28.24 16.31 24.90
N GLY A 17 27.73 17.30 24.17
CA GLY A 17 26.53 17.17 23.36
C GLY A 17 26.67 16.09 22.30
N GLU A 18 27.79 16.06 21.56
CA GLU A 18 28.11 15.03 20.56
C GLU A 18 28.18 13.63 21.21
N SER A 19 28.83 13.52 22.36
CA SER A 19 28.93 12.26 23.10
C SER A 19 27.56 11.75 23.56
N TYR A 20 26.73 12.60 24.12
CA TYR A 20 25.36 12.27 24.51
C TYR A 20 24.50 11.89 23.31
N TYR A 21 24.64 12.58 22.19
CA TYR A 21 23.90 12.27 20.96
C TYR A 21 24.24 10.85 20.47
N ARG A 22 25.54 10.50 20.42
CA ARG A 22 26.00 9.14 20.04
C ARG A 22 25.55 8.06 21.02
N LEU A 23 25.39 8.39 22.28
CA LEU A 23 24.84 7.52 23.31
C LEU A 23 23.31 7.47 23.33
N ASN A 24 22.64 8.11 22.36
CA ASN A 24 21.18 8.22 22.25
C ASN A 24 20.52 8.92 23.48
N ARG A 25 21.27 9.76 24.18
CA ARG A 25 20.82 10.57 25.33
C ARG A 25 20.40 11.95 24.83
N MET A 26 19.26 12.01 24.13
CA MET A 26 18.84 13.18 23.34
C MET A 26 18.52 14.42 24.19
N VAL A 27 18.08 14.24 25.44
CA VAL A 27 17.77 15.36 26.35
C VAL A 27 19.05 16.08 26.77
N GLU A 28 20.05 15.35 27.21
CA GLU A 28 21.35 15.86 27.60
C GLU A 28 22.10 16.43 26.42
N ALA A 29 22.04 15.76 25.27
CA ALA A 29 22.63 16.26 24.04
C ALA A 29 22.05 17.63 23.66
N ALA A 30 20.73 17.80 23.68
CA ALA A 30 20.08 19.07 23.38
C ALA A 30 20.46 20.16 24.35
N ARG A 31 20.53 19.85 25.66
CA ARG A 31 20.97 20.79 26.67
C ARG A 31 22.37 21.33 26.39
N ASP A 32 23.30 20.42 26.11
CA ASP A 32 24.71 20.78 25.96
C ASP A 32 24.99 21.45 24.60
N PHE A 33 24.37 21.02 23.51
CA PHE A 33 24.44 21.78 22.24
C PHE A 33 23.86 23.21 22.41
N ASN A 34 22.73 23.39 23.07
CA ASN A 34 22.19 24.72 23.31
C ASN A 34 23.14 25.59 24.21
N ALA A 35 23.78 24.99 25.22
CA ALA A 35 24.79 25.68 26.01
C ALA A 35 25.98 26.11 25.16
N TYR A 36 26.45 25.25 24.25
CA TYR A 36 27.47 25.58 23.25
C TYR A 36 27.04 26.79 22.41
N LEU A 37 25.85 26.74 21.78
CA LEU A 37 25.37 27.83 20.91
C LEU A 37 25.27 29.18 21.62
N GLN A 38 24.99 29.17 22.93
CA GLN A 38 24.92 30.40 23.76
C GLN A 38 26.28 30.95 24.21
N LEU A 39 27.24 30.05 24.42
CA LEU A 39 28.54 30.42 25.01
C LEU A 39 29.61 30.69 23.97
N THR A 40 29.55 30.08 22.79
CA THR A 40 30.59 30.21 21.78
C THR A 40 30.79 31.65 21.33
N THR A 41 32.03 32.02 21.07
CA THR A 41 32.42 33.30 20.47
C THR A 41 32.61 33.16 18.94
N GLN A 42 32.38 31.98 18.39
CA GLN A 42 32.58 31.62 16.98
C GLN A 42 31.29 31.07 16.34
N PRO A 43 30.24 31.88 16.15
CA PRO A 43 28.91 31.42 15.71
C PRO A 43 28.83 31.00 14.24
N ASN A 44 29.94 31.05 13.52
CA ASN A 44 29.99 30.70 12.09
C ASN A 44 31.04 29.61 11.79
N ASN A 45 31.51 28.89 12.80
CA ASN A 45 32.42 27.77 12.62
C ASN A 45 31.65 26.46 12.33
N GLU A 46 32.39 25.44 11.92
CA GLU A 46 31.85 24.12 11.62
C GLU A 46 31.09 23.49 12.81
N MET A 47 31.64 23.59 14.04
CA MET A 47 30.96 23.06 15.24
C MET A 47 29.61 23.73 15.48
N TYR A 48 29.48 25.01 15.16
CA TYR A 48 28.23 25.73 15.30
C TYR A 48 27.19 25.24 14.27
N ALA A 49 27.62 25.00 13.05
CA ALA A 49 26.78 24.41 12.02
C ALA A 49 26.32 23.00 12.42
N LEU A 50 27.26 22.13 12.81
CA LEU A 50 26.97 20.74 13.22
C LEU A 50 26.10 20.66 14.49
N ALA A 51 26.26 21.57 15.46
CA ALA A 51 25.39 21.65 16.62
C ALA A 51 23.93 21.94 16.22
N ASN A 52 23.72 22.85 15.25
CA ASN A 52 22.38 23.09 14.70
C ASN A 52 21.86 21.86 13.95
N TYR A 53 22.67 21.19 13.16
CA TYR A 53 22.29 19.96 12.45
C TYR A 53 21.80 18.86 13.42
N ASN A 54 22.56 18.60 14.49
CA ASN A 54 22.20 17.61 15.51
C ASN A 54 20.95 18.02 16.30
N LEU A 55 20.81 19.31 16.66
CA LEU A 55 19.58 19.82 17.28
C LEU A 55 18.38 19.71 16.37
N GLY A 56 18.57 19.86 15.06
CA GLY A 56 17.53 19.62 14.04
C GLY A 56 17.00 18.19 14.13
N TYR A 57 17.88 17.20 14.18
CA TYR A 57 17.48 15.80 14.35
C TYR A 57 16.81 15.52 15.71
N ILE A 58 17.32 16.10 16.80
CA ILE A 58 16.70 15.92 18.12
C ILE A 58 15.27 16.49 18.12
N ALA A 59 15.05 17.68 17.56
CA ALA A 59 13.74 18.28 17.44
C ALA A 59 12.82 17.45 16.53
N PHE A 60 13.35 16.93 15.41
CA PHE A 60 12.63 16.07 14.48
C PHE A 60 12.12 14.78 15.16
N HIS A 61 12.98 14.12 15.93
CA HIS A 61 12.59 12.94 16.71
C HIS A 61 11.52 13.23 17.76
N ARG A 62 11.51 14.43 18.31
CA ARG A 62 10.45 14.92 19.22
C ARG A 62 9.18 15.35 18.49
N LYS A 63 9.15 15.26 17.15
CA LYS A 63 8.07 15.74 16.28
C LYS A 63 7.81 17.25 16.37
N ASP A 64 8.78 18.01 16.84
CA ASP A 64 8.77 19.47 16.76
C ASP A 64 9.33 19.90 15.40
N TYR A 65 8.52 19.74 14.38
CA TYR A 65 8.91 19.95 12.99
C TYR A 65 9.24 21.42 12.69
N THR A 66 8.61 22.35 13.40
CA THR A 66 8.90 23.77 13.25
C THR A 66 10.30 24.09 13.76
N GLN A 67 10.65 23.63 14.95
CA GLN A 67 11.97 23.84 15.52
C GLN A 67 13.04 23.07 14.74
N ALA A 68 12.75 21.85 14.32
CA ALA A 68 13.63 21.05 13.49
C ALA A 68 13.99 21.76 12.19
N SER A 69 12.99 22.28 11.47
CA SER A 69 13.20 23.05 10.24
C SER A 69 14.09 24.28 10.47
N ASN A 70 13.87 25.03 11.56
CA ASN A 70 14.68 26.21 11.88
C ASN A 70 16.15 25.84 12.11
N TYR A 71 16.43 24.75 12.82
CA TYR A 71 17.79 24.29 13.06
C TYR A 71 18.47 23.80 11.77
N PHE A 72 17.78 23.00 10.95
CA PHE A 72 18.33 22.57 9.66
C PHE A 72 18.53 23.75 8.69
N GLN A 73 17.63 24.73 8.65
CA GLN A 73 17.81 25.96 7.87
C GLN A 73 19.05 26.74 8.33
N LYS A 74 19.29 26.80 9.65
CA LYS A 74 20.50 27.44 10.18
C LYS A 74 21.77 26.69 9.76
N TYR A 75 21.74 25.36 9.78
CA TYR A 75 22.82 24.54 9.23
C TYR A 75 23.10 24.87 7.76
N VAL A 76 22.06 24.83 6.92
CA VAL A 76 22.14 25.10 5.48
C VAL A 76 22.75 26.51 5.21
N GLN A 77 22.39 27.52 6.01
CA GLN A 77 22.95 28.88 5.86
C GLN A 77 24.45 28.96 6.21
N LEU A 78 24.91 28.09 7.09
CA LEU A 78 26.28 28.09 7.60
C LEU A 78 27.21 27.17 6.82
N GLU A 79 26.64 26.09 6.26
CA GLU A 79 27.38 25.13 5.44
C GLU A 79 27.75 25.73 4.09
N LYS A 80 29.06 25.81 3.82
CA LYS A 80 29.60 26.46 2.61
C LYS A 80 29.73 25.52 1.42
N GLY A 81 29.09 24.35 1.47
CA GLY A 81 29.14 23.36 0.42
C GLY A 81 30.30 22.36 0.51
N GLU A 82 31.04 22.39 1.61
CA GLU A 82 32.15 21.47 1.89
C GLU A 82 31.67 20.03 2.08
N ASN A 83 30.45 19.87 2.66
CA ASN A 83 29.80 18.57 2.86
C ASN A 83 28.46 18.47 2.10
N ALA A 84 28.56 18.26 0.80
CA ALA A 84 27.39 18.16 -0.08
C ALA A 84 26.38 17.09 0.38
N THR A 85 26.84 15.98 0.97
CA THR A 85 25.96 14.90 1.45
C THR A 85 25.14 15.34 2.64
N ALA A 86 25.75 15.97 3.65
CA ALA A 86 25.05 16.47 4.82
C ALA A 86 24.12 17.64 4.46
N LEU A 87 24.52 18.48 3.50
CA LEU A 87 23.68 19.57 3.01
C LEU A 87 22.44 19.04 2.29
N ALA A 88 22.58 18.04 1.41
CA ALA A 88 21.46 17.39 0.75
C ALA A 88 20.53 16.69 1.77
N ASP A 89 21.10 16.05 2.79
CA ASP A 89 20.31 15.48 3.87
C ASP A 89 19.54 16.55 4.66
N ALA A 90 20.18 17.68 5.01
CA ALA A 90 19.49 18.78 5.68
C ALA A 90 18.32 19.33 4.86
N TYR A 91 18.49 19.51 3.54
CA TYR A 91 17.38 19.87 2.65
C TYR A 91 16.26 18.82 2.67
N ASN A 92 16.57 17.53 2.64
CA ASN A 92 15.58 16.46 2.76
C ASN A 92 14.84 16.54 4.10
N ARG A 93 15.56 16.78 5.22
CA ARG A 93 14.93 16.91 6.56
C ARG A 93 14.03 18.14 6.66
N ILE A 94 14.41 19.28 6.06
CA ILE A 94 13.54 20.45 5.97
C ILE A 94 12.28 20.11 5.16
N GLY A 95 12.45 19.43 4.02
CA GLY A 95 11.34 18.92 3.21
C GLY A 95 10.39 18.03 4.00
N ASP A 96 10.93 17.10 4.80
CA ASP A 96 10.13 16.23 5.69
C ASP A 96 9.36 17.04 6.73
N CYS A 97 10.01 18.07 7.34
CA CYS A 97 9.33 18.95 8.31
C CYS A 97 8.12 19.63 7.66
N HIS A 98 8.30 20.19 6.46
CA HIS A 98 7.20 20.83 5.72
C HIS A 98 6.12 19.85 5.30
N LEU A 99 6.50 18.62 4.90
CA LEU A 99 5.54 17.56 4.58
C LEU A 99 4.67 17.19 5.79
N HIS A 100 5.26 17.05 6.97
CA HIS A 100 4.53 16.72 8.19
C HIS A 100 3.52 17.80 8.61
N VAL A 101 3.80 19.06 8.33
CA VAL A 101 2.86 20.16 8.57
C VAL A 101 2.00 20.51 7.34
N ARG A 102 2.02 19.65 6.30
CA ARG A 102 1.26 19.76 5.05
C ARG A 102 1.57 20.99 4.19
N ASN A 103 2.75 21.55 4.32
CA ASN A 103 3.25 22.61 3.45
C ASN A 103 3.89 21.97 2.21
N PHE A 104 3.06 21.50 1.28
CA PHE A 104 3.50 20.66 0.17
C PHE A 104 4.41 21.39 -0.83
N GLU A 105 4.19 22.67 -1.10
CA GLU A 105 5.00 23.44 -2.03
C GLU A 105 6.42 23.66 -1.50
N GLU A 106 6.55 24.04 -0.24
CA GLU A 106 7.84 24.18 0.43
C GLU A 106 8.56 22.84 0.52
N ALA A 107 7.84 21.76 0.84
CA ALA A 107 8.41 20.41 0.85
C ALA A 107 9.03 20.05 -0.51
N LYS A 108 8.31 20.29 -1.61
CA LYS A 108 8.80 20.05 -2.97
C LYS A 108 10.04 20.88 -3.31
N GLN A 109 10.08 22.15 -2.91
CA GLN A 109 11.23 23.01 -3.14
C GLN A 109 12.47 22.44 -2.47
N TYR A 110 12.40 22.05 -1.21
CA TYR A 110 13.53 21.52 -0.45
C TYR A 110 13.99 20.15 -0.97
N TYR A 111 13.06 19.24 -1.28
CA TYR A 111 13.43 17.97 -1.90
C TYR A 111 14.07 18.16 -3.29
N SER A 112 13.61 19.15 -4.07
CA SER A 112 14.22 19.48 -5.36
C SER A 112 15.64 20.02 -5.20
N GLN A 113 15.90 20.84 -4.18
CA GLN A 113 17.24 21.31 -3.87
C GLN A 113 18.15 20.14 -3.49
N ALA A 114 17.68 19.22 -2.67
CA ALA A 114 18.44 18.02 -2.30
C ALA A 114 18.75 17.13 -3.53
N GLU A 115 17.79 16.94 -4.44
CA GLU A 115 17.97 16.16 -5.67
C GLU A 115 19.00 16.77 -6.60
N GLN A 116 18.96 18.08 -6.79
CA GLN A 116 19.89 18.83 -7.64
C GLN A 116 21.35 18.71 -7.20
N MET A 117 21.60 18.45 -5.94
CA MET A 117 22.96 18.22 -5.41
C MET A 117 23.57 16.91 -5.88
N ASN A 118 22.77 16.00 -6.46
CA ASN A 118 23.22 14.75 -7.06
C ASN A 118 24.08 13.87 -6.13
N THR A 119 23.72 13.83 -4.86
CA THR A 119 24.35 13.01 -3.84
C THR A 119 23.76 11.59 -3.79
N SER A 120 24.32 10.74 -2.93
CA SER A 120 23.81 9.38 -2.69
C SER A 120 22.37 9.35 -2.14
N SER A 121 21.86 10.44 -1.55
CA SER A 121 20.49 10.54 -1.05
C SER A 121 19.47 11.07 -2.08
N GLY A 122 19.85 11.18 -3.33
CA GLY A 122 18.99 11.67 -4.41
C GLY A 122 17.80 10.74 -4.69
N ASP A 123 17.95 9.45 -4.44
CA ASP A 123 16.85 8.48 -4.53
C ASP A 123 15.75 8.75 -3.51
N TYR A 124 16.11 9.09 -2.27
CA TYR A 124 15.16 9.54 -1.24
C TYR A 124 14.42 10.80 -1.70
N SER A 125 15.15 11.80 -2.19
CA SER A 125 14.55 13.06 -2.66
C SER A 125 13.54 12.83 -3.78
N PHE A 126 13.87 12.00 -4.79
CA PHE A 126 12.93 11.64 -5.86
C PHE A 126 11.68 10.92 -5.33
N TYR A 127 11.87 10.00 -4.39
CA TYR A 127 10.75 9.26 -3.81
C TYR A 127 9.80 10.19 -3.06
N GLN A 128 10.33 11.09 -2.23
CA GLN A 128 9.52 12.06 -1.50
C GLN A 128 8.82 13.07 -2.42
N LEU A 129 9.52 13.59 -3.45
CA LEU A 129 8.90 14.43 -4.48
C LEU A 129 7.71 13.74 -5.14
N ALA A 130 7.85 12.46 -5.48
CA ALA A 130 6.79 11.68 -6.07
C ALA A 130 5.60 11.51 -5.11
N LEU A 131 5.86 11.24 -3.82
CA LEU A 131 4.81 11.11 -2.82
C LEU A 131 4.04 12.43 -2.64
N VAL A 132 4.74 13.55 -2.54
CA VAL A 132 4.10 14.88 -2.43
C VAL A 132 3.27 15.20 -3.65
N SER A 133 3.77 14.93 -4.87
CA SER A 133 2.98 15.07 -6.10
C SER A 133 1.69 14.26 -6.06
N GLY A 134 1.76 13.02 -5.55
CA GLY A 134 0.58 12.17 -5.34
C GLY A 134 -0.42 12.74 -4.34
N LEU A 135 0.05 13.34 -3.24
CA LEU A 135 -0.82 14.01 -2.25
C LEU A 135 -1.54 15.21 -2.87
N GLN A 136 -0.92 15.89 -3.83
CA GLN A 136 -1.52 16.98 -4.62
C GLN A 136 -2.35 16.48 -5.80
N LYS A 137 -2.52 15.16 -5.97
CA LYS A 137 -3.23 14.49 -7.07
C LYS A 137 -2.58 14.68 -8.45
N ASP A 138 -1.32 15.13 -8.50
CA ASP A 138 -0.52 15.14 -9.72
C ASP A 138 0.06 13.74 -9.94
N TYR A 139 -0.78 12.81 -10.39
CA TYR A 139 -0.37 11.43 -10.63
C TYR A 139 0.58 11.29 -11.81
N THR A 140 0.47 12.16 -12.82
CA THR A 140 1.39 12.18 -13.97
C THR A 140 2.78 12.61 -13.56
N GLY A 141 2.90 13.68 -12.80
CA GLY A 141 4.17 14.11 -12.21
C GLY A 141 4.77 13.05 -11.29
N LYS A 142 3.94 12.43 -10.44
CA LYS A 142 4.35 11.32 -9.58
C LYS A 142 4.96 10.18 -10.40
N ILE A 143 4.29 9.70 -11.43
CA ILE A 143 4.77 8.61 -12.29
C ILE A 143 6.10 8.97 -12.97
N THR A 144 6.22 10.21 -13.45
CA THR A 144 7.46 10.71 -14.07
C THR A 144 8.64 10.66 -13.09
N LEU A 145 8.43 11.12 -11.86
CA LEU A 145 9.46 11.11 -10.81
C LEU A 145 9.86 9.69 -10.40
N LEU A 146 8.87 8.79 -10.25
CA LEU A 146 9.12 7.38 -9.93
C LEU A 146 9.89 6.66 -11.04
N ASN A 147 9.60 6.92 -12.31
CA ASN A 147 10.36 6.38 -13.43
C ASN A 147 11.81 6.91 -13.44
N ARG A 148 12.02 8.19 -13.14
CA ARG A 148 13.37 8.78 -13.01
C ARG A 148 14.14 8.15 -11.85
N LEU A 149 13.48 7.89 -10.71
CA LEU A 149 14.10 7.19 -9.58
C LEU A 149 14.59 5.81 -9.98
N VAL A 150 13.72 4.98 -10.54
CA VAL A 150 14.07 3.59 -10.93
C VAL A 150 15.13 3.57 -12.03
N GLY A 151 15.11 4.53 -12.95
CA GLY A 151 16.10 4.64 -14.02
C GLY A 151 17.49 5.11 -13.53
N LYS A 152 17.52 6.09 -12.63
CA LYS A 152 18.78 6.68 -12.12
C LYS A 152 19.37 5.87 -10.96
N TYR A 153 18.52 5.25 -10.13
CA TYR A 153 18.90 4.51 -8.92
C TYR A 153 18.28 3.11 -8.89
N PRO A 154 18.63 2.20 -9.81
CA PRO A 154 18.00 0.88 -9.92
C PRO A 154 18.23 -0.02 -8.69
N ALA A 155 19.31 0.22 -7.94
CA ALA A 155 19.62 -0.48 -6.68
C ALA A 155 19.07 0.23 -5.42
N SER A 156 18.30 1.29 -5.58
CA SER A 156 17.71 2.01 -4.46
C SER A 156 16.76 1.12 -3.63
N PRO A 157 16.77 1.23 -2.29
CA PRO A 157 15.78 0.59 -1.45
C PRO A 157 14.34 1.06 -1.73
N TYR A 158 14.19 2.22 -2.38
CA TYR A 158 12.88 2.76 -2.78
C TYR A 158 12.38 2.21 -4.13
N ALA A 159 13.21 1.54 -4.93
CA ALA A 159 12.86 1.10 -6.28
C ALA A 159 11.63 0.18 -6.31
N VAL A 160 11.54 -0.75 -5.36
CA VAL A 160 10.39 -1.67 -5.21
C VAL A 160 9.10 -0.90 -4.97
N ASN A 161 9.13 -0.01 -3.97
CA ASN A 161 7.97 0.82 -3.63
C ASN A 161 7.63 1.80 -4.76
N ALA A 162 8.63 2.32 -5.47
CA ALA A 162 8.43 3.23 -6.60
C ALA A 162 7.63 2.57 -7.73
N ILE A 163 7.95 1.33 -8.09
CA ILE A 163 7.19 0.59 -9.12
C ILE A 163 5.76 0.29 -8.64
N TYR A 164 5.60 -0.06 -7.37
CA TYR A 164 4.27 -0.28 -6.80
C TYR A 164 3.43 1.00 -6.81
N GLU A 165 3.99 2.11 -6.34
CA GLU A 165 3.34 3.42 -6.31
C GLU A 165 3.02 3.95 -7.72
N LYS A 166 3.84 3.61 -8.73
CA LYS A 166 3.53 3.86 -10.14
C LYS A 166 2.26 3.11 -10.56
N GLY A 167 2.16 1.82 -10.25
CA GLY A 167 0.97 1.02 -10.51
C GLY A 167 -0.27 1.59 -9.83
N ARG A 168 -0.17 1.93 -8.54
CA ARG A 168 -1.24 2.59 -7.77
C ARG A 168 -1.69 3.92 -8.38
N SER A 169 -0.74 4.70 -8.90
CA SER A 169 -1.07 5.97 -9.55
C SER A 169 -1.87 5.75 -10.84
N TYR A 170 -1.55 4.74 -11.63
CA TYR A 170 -2.34 4.37 -12.80
C TYR A 170 -3.75 3.88 -12.43
N VAL A 171 -3.91 3.16 -11.30
CA VAL A 171 -5.25 2.78 -10.78
C VAL A 171 -6.07 4.04 -10.48
N LEU A 172 -5.48 5.04 -9.80
CA LEU A 172 -6.14 6.30 -9.46
C LEU A 172 -6.50 7.15 -10.69
N MET A 173 -5.83 6.91 -11.82
CA MET A 173 -6.12 7.53 -13.13
C MET A 173 -7.08 6.69 -13.99
N ASP A 174 -7.65 5.62 -13.45
CA ASP A 174 -8.50 4.65 -14.17
C ASP A 174 -7.79 3.99 -15.37
N ASN A 175 -6.46 3.96 -15.35
CA ASN A 175 -5.64 3.33 -16.38
C ASN A 175 -5.19 1.93 -15.97
N ASN A 176 -6.18 1.01 -15.89
CA ASN A 176 -5.98 -0.34 -15.39
C ASN A 176 -4.96 -1.16 -16.19
N ASN A 177 -4.82 -0.91 -17.48
CA ASN A 177 -3.84 -1.63 -18.32
C ASN A 177 -2.39 -1.26 -17.93
N GLN A 178 -2.09 0.01 -17.74
CA GLN A 178 -0.78 0.47 -17.30
C GLN A 178 -0.49 0.07 -15.85
N ALA A 179 -1.52 0.05 -14.99
CA ALA A 179 -1.41 -0.45 -13.62
C ALA A 179 -0.97 -1.91 -13.60
N ILE A 180 -1.68 -2.79 -14.34
CA ILE A 180 -1.35 -4.21 -14.47
C ILE A 180 0.08 -4.40 -15.02
N THR A 181 0.47 -3.61 -16.03
CA THR A 181 1.84 -3.67 -16.60
C THR A 181 2.88 -3.32 -15.53
N SER A 182 2.65 -2.27 -14.73
CA SER A 182 3.57 -1.86 -13.66
C SER A 182 3.66 -2.91 -12.55
N PHE A 183 2.53 -3.50 -12.15
CA PHE A 183 2.54 -4.58 -11.16
C PHE A 183 3.22 -5.85 -11.67
N LYS A 184 3.04 -6.22 -12.95
CA LYS A 184 3.78 -7.34 -13.57
C LYS A 184 5.29 -7.07 -13.65
N GLU A 185 5.70 -5.83 -13.94
CA GLU A 185 7.11 -5.41 -13.87
C GLU A 185 7.67 -5.67 -12.47
N LEU A 186 6.92 -5.32 -11.42
CA LEU A 186 7.32 -5.53 -10.03
C LEU A 186 7.49 -7.03 -9.72
N LEU A 187 6.53 -7.86 -10.12
CA LEU A 187 6.58 -9.32 -9.92
C LEU A 187 7.78 -9.98 -10.61
N THR A 188 8.19 -9.44 -11.76
CA THR A 188 9.32 -9.96 -12.53
C THR A 188 10.66 -9.54 -11.92
N LYS A 189 10.78 -8.27 -11.53
CA LYS A 189 12.06 -7.72 -11.01
C LYS A 189 12.34 -8.07 -9.56
N TYR A 190 11.28 -8.18 -8.74
CA TYR A 190 11.38 -8.34 -7.29
C TYR A 190 10.41 -9.42 -6.75
N PRO A 191 10.49 -10.66 -7.25
CA PRO A 191 9.50 -11.72 -6.98
C PRO A 191 9.33 -12.04 -5.49
N GLU A 192 10.38 -11.90 -4.69
CA GLU A 192 10.39 -12.24 -3.27
C GLU A 192 9.99 -11.08 -2.34
N SER A 193 9.74 -9.91 -2.91
CA SER A 193 9.36 -8.74 -2.11
C SER A 193 7.96 -8.90 -1.51
N PRO A 194 7.74 -8.53 -0.24
CA PRO A 194 6.39 -8.44 0.33
C PRO A 194 5.46 -7.50 -0.45
N VAL A 195 6.02 -6.47 -1.10
CA VAL A 195 5.25 -5.55 -1.95
C VAL A 195 4.75 -6.23 -3.22
N SER A 196 5.50 -7.21 -3.74
CA SER A 196 5.09 -8.00 -4.91
C SER A 196 3.87 -8.87 -4.63
N ARG A 197 3.72 -9.39 -3.42
CA ARG A 197 2.49 -10.10 -3.03
C ARG A 197 1.26 -9.21 -3.13
N LYS A 198 1.37 -7.96 -2.64
CA LYS A 198 0.29 -6.96 -2.77
C LYS A 198 0.00 -6.65 -4.24
N ALA A 199 1.03 -6.44 -5.05
CA ALA A 199 0.88 -6.18 -6.48
C ALA A 199 0.18 -7.34 -7.22
N ALA A 200 0.50 -8.59 -6.87
CA ALA A 200 -0.14 -9.77 -7.45
C ALA A 200 -1.66 -9.81 -7.13
N ALA A 201 -2.05 -9.50 -5.90
CA ALA A 201 -3.46 -9.41 -5.52
C ALA A 201 -4.18 -8.26 -6.24
N GLU A 202 -3.54 -7.10 -6.39
CA GLU A 202 -4.08 -5.96 -7.14
C GLU A 202 -4.34 -6.31 -8.62
N ILE A 203 -3.48 -7.11 -9.26
CA ILE A 203 -3.70 -7.58 -10.63
C ILE A 203 -5.01 -8.39 -10.73
N GLY A 204 -5.25 -9.30 -9.79
CA GLY A 204 -6.49 -10.06 -9.73
C GLY A 204 -7.71 -9.17 -9.60
N LEU A 205 -7.66 -8.20 -8.68
CA LEU A 205 -8.73 -7.24 -8.48
C LEU A 205 -9.01 -6.39 -9.73
N LEU A 206 -7.98 -5.92 -10.41
CA LEU A 206 -8.13 -5.11 -11.63
C LEU A 206 -8.77 -5.89 -12.77
N TYR A 207 -8.41 -7.17 -12.97
CA TYR A 207 -9.09 -8.03 -13.94
C TYR A 207 -10.55 -8.28 -13.54
N TYR A 208 -10.84 -8.50 -12.26
CA TYR A 208 -12.21 -8.67 -11.78
C TYR A 208 -13.06 -7.42 -12.05
N GLN A 209 -12.55 -6.23 -11.75
CA GLN A 209 -13.24 -4.95 -12.00
C GLN A 209 -13.51 -4.71 -13.50
N LYS A 210 -12.64 -5.20 -14.37
CA LYS A 210 -12.85 -5.17 -15.83
C LYS A 210 -13.88 -6.18 -16.33
N GLY A 211 -14.34 -7.10 -15.48
CA GLY A 211 -15.19 -8.22 -15.88
C GLY A 211 -14.43 -9.34 -16.58
N ASP A 212 -13.11 -9.30 -16.58
CA ASP A 212 -12.24 -10.36 -17.14
C ASP A 212 -12.02 -11.45 -16.08
N TYR A 213 -13.09 -12.19 -15.80
CA TYR A 213 -13.11 -13.18 -14.73
C TYR A 213 -12.08 -14.31 -14.93
N ASN A 214 -11.80 -14.71 -16.16
CA ASN A 214 -10.82 -15.76 -16.41
C ASN A 214 -9.40 -15.30 -16.02
N GLN A 215 -9.01 -14.09 -16.38
CA GLN A 215 -7.73 -13.52 -15.99
C GLN A 215 -7.66 -13.25 -14.48
N ALA A 216 -8.76 -12.83 -13.87
CA ALA A 216 -8.85 -12.66 -12.43
C ALA A 216 -8.63 -13.98 -11.68
N ILE A 217 -9.28 -15.05 -12.12
CA ILE A 217 -9.13 -16.41 -11.56
C ILE A 217 -7.67 -16.84 -11.64
N GLU A 218 -7.04 -16.73 -12.80
CA GLU A 218 -5.64 -17.13 -12.97
C GLU A 218 -4.68 -16.29 -12.11
N ALA A 219 -4.89 -14.98 -12.03
CA ALA A 219 -4.09 -14.11 -11.18
C ALA A 219 -4.21 -14.46 -9.69
N TYR A 220 -5.43 -14.69 -9.20
CA TYR A 220 -5.64 -15.08 -7.80
C TYR A 220 -5.10 -16.48 -7.48
N LYS A 221 -5.21 -17.44 -8.39
CA LYS A 221 -4.57 -18.75 -8.24
C LYS A 221 -3.07 -18.63 -8.05
N GLN A 222 -2.40 -17.82 -8.89
CA GLN A 222 -0.96 -17.57 -8.77
C GLN A 222 -0.58 -16.95 -7.40
N VAL A 223 -1.42 -16.05 -6.84
CA VAL A 223 -1.20 -15.50 -5.50
C VAL A 223 -1.23 -16.60 -4.44
N ILE A 224 -2.21 -17.51 -4.51
CA ILE A 224 -2.40 -18.57 -3.52
C ILE A 224 -1.29 -19.61 -3.61
N GLU A 225 -0.92 -20.00 -4.82
CA GLU A 225 0.14 -20.99 -5.06
C GLU A 225 1.52 -20.48 -4.69
N LYS A 226 1.82 -19.21 -5.04
CA LYS A 226 3.14 -18.62 -4.82
C LYS A 226 3.35 -18.14 -3.38
N TYR A 227 2.29 -17.72 -2.71
CA TYR A 227 2.37 -17.11 -1.37
C TYR A 227 1.44 -17.80 -0.37
N PRO A 228 1.51 -19.14 -0.22
CA PRO A 228 0.57 -19.89 0.64
C PRO A 228 0.65 -19.39 2.09
N GLY A 229 -0.51 -19.28 2.73
CA GLY A 229 -0.62 -18.81 4.12
C GLY A 229 -0.47 -17.30 4.32
N SER A 230 -0.20 -16.51 3.28
CA SER A 230 -0.17 -15.06 3.36
C SER A 230 -1.58 -14.46 3.49
N GLU A 231 -1.65 -13.22 3.98
CA GLU A 231 -2.90 -12.46 4.00
C GLU A 231 -3.46 -12.27 2.59
N GLU A 232 -2.59 -11.99 1.63
CA GLU A 232 -2.95 -11.81 0.23
C GLU A 232 -3.54 -13.09 -0.38
N ALA A 233 -3.00 -14.27 -0.03
CA ALA A 233 -3.55 -15.55 -0.48
C ALA A 233 -4.93 -15.82 0.12
N ARG A 234 -5.14 -15.46 1.39
CA ARG A 234 -6.44 -15.60 2.05
C ARG A 234 -7.50 -14.69 1.41
N LEU A 235 -7.13 -13.44 1.12
CA LEU A 235 -8.00 -12.50 0.42
C LEU A 235 -8.29 -12.96 -1.01
N ALA A 236 -7.28 -13.43 -1.74
CA ALA A 236 -7.43 -13.99 -3.08
C ALA A 236 -8.40 -15.17 -3.12
N MET A 237 -8.36 -16.07 -2.12
CA MET A 237 -9.29 -17.19 -2.03
C MET A 237 -10.73 -16.71 -1.79
N ARG A 238 -10.93 -15.71 -0.94
CA ARG A 238 -12.26 -15.10 -0.72
C ARG A 238 -12.81 -14.49 -2.01
N ASP A 239 -11.96 -13.78 -2.75
CA ASP A 239 -12.37 -13.11 -3.98
C ASP A 239 -12.62 -14.13 -5.11
N LEU A 240 -11.82 -15.20 -5.20
CA LEU A 240 -12.09 -16.34 -6.07
C LEU A 240 -13.46 -16.96 -5.79
N LYS A 241 -13.78 -17.21 -4.53
CA LYS A 241 -15.07 -17.72 -4.11
C LYS A 241 -16.21 -16.83 -4.62
N SER A 242 -16.08 -15.51 -4.47
CA SER A 242 -17.06 -14.55 -4.99
C SER A 242 -17.21 -14.62 -6.50
N ILE A 243 -16.11 -14.72 -7.25
CA ILE A 243 -16.13 -14.87 -8.72
C ILE A 243 -16.85 -16.14 -9.15
N TYR A 244 -16.54 -17.26 -8.53
CA TYR A 244 -17.16 -18.54 -8.89
C TYR A 244 -18.67 -18.59 -8.54
N VAL A 245 -19.09 -17.92 -7.46
CA VAL A 245 -20.52 -17.69 -7.16
C VAL A 245 -21.16 -16.84 -8.26
N ASP A 246 -20.52 -15.74 -8.67
CA ASP A 246 -21.04 -14.85 -9.73
C ASP A 246 -21.15 -15.53 -11.09
N LEU A 247 -20.28 -16.50 -11.38
CA LEU A 247 -20.27 -17.30 -12.58
C LEU A 247 -21.14 -18.57 -12.48
N ASN A 248 -21.72 -18.87 -11.31
CA ASN A 248 -22.46 -20.11 -11.02
C ASN A 248 -21.61 -21.38 -11.31
N ARG A 249 -20.32 -21.35 -10.92
CA ARG A 249 -19.34 -22.42 -11.17
C ARG A 249 -18.80 -22.99 -9.85
N ILE A 250 -19.69 -23.30 -8.89
CA ILE A 250 -19.31 -23.71 -7.52
C ILE A 250 -18.56 -25.04 -7.50
N ASP A 251 -18.92 -25.99 -8.40
CA ASP A 251 -18.23 -27.29 -8.49
C ASP A 251 -16.73 -27.12 -8.84
N GLU A 252 -16.43 -26.15 -9.70
CA GLU A 252 -15.04 -25.82 -10.06
C GLU A 252 -14.30 -25.18 -8.91
N PHE A 253 -14.97 -24.31 -8.15
CA PHE A 253 -14.38 -23.72 -6.93
C PHE A 253 -14.09 -24.81 -5.89
N ALA A 254 -15.02 -25.75 -5.68
CA ALA A 254 -14.83 -26.86 -4.74
C ALA A 254 -13.60 -27.72 -5.13
N ALA A 255 -13.48 -28.07 -6.42
CA ALA A 255 -12.33 -28.80 -6.92
C ALA A 255 -11.02 -28.03 -6.71
N LEU A 256 -11.02 -26.72 -6.98
CA LEU A 256 -9.88 -25.85 -6.80
C LEU A 256 -9.47 -25.74 -5.32
N ALA A 257 -10.42 -25.46 -4.42
CA ALA A 257 -10.16 -25.32 -2.99
C ALA A 257 -9.58 -26.59 -2.38
N ASN A 258 -10.06 -27.76 -2.80
CA ASN A 258 -9.56 -29.05 -2.34
C ASN A 258 -8.16 -29.40 -2.91
N ALA A 259 -7.80 -28.86 -4.06
CA ALA A 259 -6.49 -29.09 -4.69
C ALA A 259 -5.40 -28.14 -4.20
N MET A 260 -5.75 -27.00 -3.59
CA MET A 260 -4.79 -25.98 -3.19
C MET A 260 -4.08 -26.31 -1.88
N PRO A 261 -2.78 -25.97 -1.75
CA PRO A 261 -2.05 -26.11 -0.49
C PRO A 261 -2.59 -25.13 0.56
N GLY A 262 -2.80 -25.62 1.80
CA GLY A 262 -3.21 -24.79 2.95
C GLY A 262 -4.58 -25.10 3.52
N HIS A 263 -5.24 -26.19 3.08
CA HIS A 263 -6.45 -26.80 3.67
C HIS A 263 -7.55 -25.77 4.04
N ILE A 264 -8.03 -25.01 3.09
CA ILE A 264 -9.36 -24.44 3.21
C ILE A 264 -10.30 -25.61 2.96
N ARG A 265 -10.83 -26.21 4.05
CA ARG A 265 -11.83 -27.26 3.91
C ARG A 265 -13.09 -26.62 3.33
N PHE A 266 -13.33 -26.89 2.08
CA PHE A 266 -14.61 -26.62 1.45
C PHE A 266 -15.52 -27.80 1.75
N ASP A 267 -16.33 -27.67 2.78
CA ASP A 267 -17.20 -28.76 3.23
C ASP A 267 -18.55 -28.76 2.47
N ALA A 268 -19.30 -29.84 2.65
CA ALA A 268 -20.58 -30.02 1.96
C ALA A 268 -21.62 -28.95 2.34
N ASN A 269 -21.58 -28.43 3.57
CA ASN A 269 -22.50 -27.37 4.02
C ASN A 269 -22.17 -26.04 3.35
N GLU A 270 -20.88 -25.72 3.19
CA GLU A 270 -20.45 -24.53 2.48
C GLU A 270 -20.80 -24.64 1.00
N GLN A 271 -20.64 -25.82 0.38
CA GLN A 271 -21.01 -26.07 -1.01
C GLN A 271 -22.53 -25.93 -1.21
N ASP A 272 -23.35 -26.50 -0.32
CA ASP A 272 -24.81 -26.31 -0.31
C ASP A 272 -25.17 -24.82 -0.32
N SER A 273 -24.67 -24.07 0.67
CA SER A 273 -24.97 -22.64 0.82
C SER A 273 -24.55 -21.80 -0.39
N LEU A 274 -23.38 -22.06 -0.95
CA LEU A 274 -22.88 -21.28 -2.10
C LEU A 274 -23.58 -21.63 -3.40
N THR A 275 -23.95 -22.91 -3.58
CA THR A 275 -24.68 -23.35 -4.79
C THR A 275 -26.07 -22.71 -4.81
N TYR A 276 -26.76 -22.67 -3.66
CA TYR A 276 -28.02 -21.97 -3.53
C TYR A 276 -27.85 -20.45 -3.75
N ALA A 277 -26.87 -19.81 -3.09
CA ALA A 277 -26.62 -18.37 -3.23
C ALA A 277 -26.33 -17.94 -4.67
N ALA A 278 -25.61 -18.77 -5.43
CA ALA A 278 -25.36 -18.52 -6.85
C ALA A 278 -26.67 -18.53 -7.66
N ALA A 279 -27.56 -19.51 -7.43
CA ALA A 279 -28.84 -19.61 -8.11
C ALA A 279 -29.79 -18.44 -7.73
N GLU A 280 -29.84 -18.08 -6.46
CA GLU A 280 -30.62 -16.95 -5.96
C GLU A 280 -30.14 -15.61 -6.58
N LYS A 281 -28.83 -15.43 -6.70
CA LYS A 281 -28.25 -14.24 -7.33
C LYS A 281 -28.63 -14.10 -8.81
N ILE A 282 -28.71 -15.23 -9.53
CA ILE A 282 -29.20 -15.24 -10.91
C ILE A 282 -30.67 -14.82 -11.00
N TYR A 283 -31.50 -15.33 -10.07
CA TYR A 283 -32.91 -14.93 -9.95
C TYR A 283 -33.03 -13.42 -9.68
N ALA A 284 -32.30 -12.90 -8.71
CA ALA A 284 -32.29 -11.47 -8.34
C ALA A 284 -31.86 -10.55 -9.51
N ARG A 285 -31.08 -11.06 -10.46
CA ARG A 285 -30.70 -10.35 -11.70
C ARG A 285 -31.77 -10.43 -12.81
N GLY A 286 -32.91 -11.06 -12.55
CA GLY A 286 -33.99 -11.20 -13.52
C GLY A 286 -33.76 -12.25 -14.61
N ARG A 287 -32.72 -13.10 -14.49
CA ARG A 287 -32.35 -14.13 -15.50
C ARG A 287 -33.12 -15.44 -15.21
N MET A 288 -34.45 -15.40 -15.44
CA MET A 288 -35.39 -16.42 -14.94
C MET A 288 -35.11 -17.84 -15.44
N GLU A 289 -34.79 -18.03 -16.73
CA GLU A 289 -34.50 -19.38 -17.29
C GLU A 289 -33.21 -19.96 -16.72
N GLU A 290 -32.19 -19.15 -16.53
CA GLU A 290 -30.94 -19.59 -15.91
C GLU A 290 -31.13 -19.84 -14.40
N ALA A 291 -31.89 -19.01 -13.70
CA ALA A 291 -32.24 -19.23 -12.30
C ALA A 291 -32.97 -20.56 -12.12
N LYS A 292 -33.97 -20.82 -12.96
CA LYS A 292 -34.70 -22.09 -12.97
C LYS A 292 -33.76 -23.29 -13.16
N THR A 293 -32.86 -23.22 -14.13
CA THR A 293 -31.86 -24.27 -14.37
C THR A 293 -30.95 -24.48 -13.16
N SER A 294 -30.46 -23.40 -12.56
CA SER A 294 -29.55 -23.43 -11.41
C SER A 294 -30.24 -23.94 -10.14
N LEU A 295 -31.49 -23.52 -9.87
CA LEU A 295 -32.28 -23.99 -8.73
C LEU A 295 -32.63 -25.49 -8.86
N ASN A 296 -32.96 -25.96 -10.05
CA ASN A 296 -33.17 -27.38 -10.27
C ASN A 296 -31.88 -28.20 -10.09
N LYS A 297 -30.73 -27.72 -10.58
CA LYS A 297 -29.42 -28.34 -10.35
C LYS A 297 -29.13 -28.38 -8.84
N TYR A 298 -29.42 -27.30 -8.10
CA TYR A 298 -29.26 -27.25 -6.65
C TYR A 298 -30.07 -28.36 -5.97
N LEU A 299 -31.38 -28.50 -6.28
CA LEU A 299 -32.24 -29.52 -5.70
C LEU A 299 -31.83 -30.96 -6.09
N GLN A 300 -31.21 -31.15 -7.23
CA GLN A 300 -30.63 -32.45 -7.62
C GLN A 300 -29.40 -32.80 -6.81
N THR A 301 -28.55 -31.82 -6.52
CA THR A 301 -27.30 -32.01 -5.79
C THR A 301 -27.55 -32.08 -4.26
N PHE A 302 -28.47 -31.27 -3.76
CA PHE A 302 -28.80 -31.12 -2.34
C PHE A 302 -30.30 -31.22 -2.10
N PRO A 303 -30.91 -32.42 -2.29
CA PRO A 303 -32.36 -32.59 -2.16
C PRO A 303 -32.88 -32.28 -0.75
N GLU A 304 -32.05 -32.53 0.28
CA GLU A 304 -32.31 -32.23 1.70
C GLU A 304 -31.41 -31.11 2.21
N GLY A 305 -30.92 -30.26 1.29
CA GLY A 305 -30.04 -29.13 1.62
C GLY A 305 -30.75 -28.06 2.46
N ALA A 306 -29.97 -27.25 3.17
CA ALA A 306 -30.47 -26.22 4.07
C ALA A 306 -31.43 -25.22 3.39
N PHE A 307 -31.34 -25.08 2.08
CA PHE A 307 -32.09 -24.12 1.25
C PHE A 307 -33.04 -24.80 0.27
N SER A 308 -33.33 -26.10 0.44
CA SER A 308 -34.21 -26.84 -0.46
C SER A 308 -35.63 -26.25 -0.55
N LEU A 309 -36.20 -25.86 0.58
CA LEU A 309 -37.49 -25.19 0.61
C LEU A 309 -37.46 -23.84 -0.10
N ASN A 310 -36.43 -23.06 0.13
CA ASN A 310 -36.24 -21.78 -0.56
C ASN A 310 -36.15 -21.96 -2.07
N ALA A 311 -35.39 -22.94 -2.55
CA ALA A 311 -35.28 -23.28 -3.98
C ALA A 311 -36.63 -23.66 -4.57
N HIS A 312 -37.43 -24.50 -3.91
CA HIS A 312 -38.80 -24.83 -4.32
C HIS A 312 -39.67 -23.57 -4.40
N TYR A 313 -39.59 -22.69 -3.40
CA TYR A 313 -40.34 -21.43 -3.38
C TYR A 313 -39.98 -20.54 -4.60
N TYR A 314 -38.69 -20.30 -4.90
CA TYR A 314 -38.29 -19.52 -6.07
C TYR A 314 -38.76 -20.16 -7.38
N LEU A 315 -38.75 -21.48 -7.48
CA LEU A 315 -39.30 -22.19 -8.65
C LEU A 315 -40.80 -21.98 -8.82
N CYS A 316 -41.57 -21.88 -7.71
CA CYS A 316 -42.96 -21.47 -7.78
C CYS A 316 -43.13 -20.05 -8.30
N LEU A 317 -42.29 -19.09 -7.84
CA LEU A 317 -42.35 -17.72 -8.32
C LEU A 317 -42.03 -17.61 -9.83
N ILE A 318 -41.00 -18.33 -10.29
CA ILE A 318 -40.63 -18.39 -11.72
C ILE A 318 -41.79 -19.03 -12.52
N GLY A 319 -42.41 -20.11 -11.99
CA GLY A 319 -43.57 -20.74 -12.61
C GLY A 319 -44.76 -19.80 -12.74
N ASN A 320 -44.99 -18.96 -11.76
CA ASN A 320 -46.08 -17.96 -11.81
C ASN A 320 -45.82 -16.90 -12.89
N GLU A 321 -44.58 -16.37 -12.97
CA GLU A 321 -44.20 -15.41 -14.05
C GLU A 321 -44.36 -16.02 -15.44
N GLN A 322 -44.01 -17.30 -15.58
CA GLN A 322 -44.08 -18.06 -16.85
C GLN A 322 -45.47 -18.64 -17.13
N LYS A 323 -46.42 -18.50 -16.20
CA LYS A 323 -47.76 -19.15 -16.24
C LYS A 323 -47.64 -20.67 -16.39
N ASN A 324 -46.62 -21.26 -15.84
CA ASN A 324 -46.39 -22.69 -15.81
C ASN A 324 -46.98 -23.31 -14.53
N TYR A 325 -48.25 -23.64 -14.62
CA TYR A 325 -49.01 -24.13 -13.44
C TYR A 325 -48.59 -25.52 -13.01
N ASP A 326 -48.14 -26.39 -13.90
CA ASP A 326 -47.64 -27.72 -13.54
C ASP A 326 -46.35 -27.61 -12.69
N MET A 327 -45.47 -26.68 -13.04
CA MET A 327 -44.27 -26.39 -12.24
C MET A 327 -44.65 -25.83 -10.82
N ILE A 328 -45.66 -24.97 -10.76
CA ILE A 328 -46.17 -24.47 -9.46
C ILE A 328 -46.69 -25.59 -8.61
N LEU A 329 -47.53 -26.48 -9.16
CA LEU A 329 -48.12 -27.61 -8.43
C LEU A 329 -47.02 -28.58 -7.95
N LEU A 330 -46.03 -28.85 -8.77
CA LEU A 330 -44.91 -29.72 -8.40
C LEU A 330 -44.13 -29.20 -7.21
N HIS A 331 -43.75 -27.93 -7.25
CA HIS A 331 -42.86 -27.34 -6.24
C HIS A 331 -43.64 -26.89 -4.98
N SER A 332 -44.88 -26.40 -5.13
CA SER A 332 -45.72 -26.10 -3.95
C SER A 332 -46.08 -27.36 -3.16
N GLY A 333 -46.27 -28.50 -3.82
CA GLY A 333 -46.46 -29.76 -3.14
C GLY A 333 -45.30 -30.16 -2.22
N LYS A 334 -44.09 -29.80 -2.58
CA LYS A 334 -42.86 -30.01 -1.76
C LYS A 334 -42.79 -29.05 -0.56
N LEU A 335 -43.40 -27.86 -0.67
CA LEU A 335 -43.45 -26.89 0.41
C LEU A 335 -44.54 -27.22 1.45
N LEU A 336 -45.54 -28.01 1.08
CA LEU A 336 -46.68 -28.39 1.94
C LEU A 336 -46.48 -29.75 2.60
N ALA A 337 -45.56 -30.56 2.15
CA ALA A 337 -45.22 -31.87 2.71
C ALA A 337 -44.31 -31.77 3.93
#